data_2acd1a68d202e5c394aadfea4d0a4d26
#
_entry.id   2acd1a68d202e5c394aadfea4d0a4d26
#
_cell.length_a   1.000
_cell.length_b   1.000
_cell.length_c   1.000
_cell.angle_alpha   90.00
_cell.angle_beta   90.00
_cell.angle_gamma   90.00
#
_symmetry.space_group_name_H-M   'P 1'
#
loop_
_entity.id
_entity.type
_entity.pdbx_description
1 polymer ?
#
loop_
_entity_poly.entity_id
_entity_poly.type
_entity_poly.pdbx_seq_one_letter_code
_entity_poly.pdbx_strand_id
1 'polypeptide(L)'
;MKKYNVVVVFDKDFEKTLMCKRTKEPYKGMYNLVGGKIEKENDGLNEAYRELYEETNISNEDISLEHFMNIEYISFNKMIEVYYGVLNKEVQLVEEVNKLEWVKIDDDFFDMNKYAGEGNIGHIIEEIKIYLSKNN
;
A
#
# COMPACT_ATOMS: atom_id res chain seq x y z
N MET A 1 10.20 18.78 3.11
CA MET A 1 9.65 17.53 3.66
C MET A 1 9.65 16.45 2.60
N LYS A 2 10.19 15.30 2.91
CA LYS A 2 10.17 14.16 1.99
C LYS A 2 8.78 13.52 2.00
N LYS A 3 8.24 13.27 0.80
CA LYS A 3 6.92 12.67 0.65
C LYS A 3 7.02 11.30 0.00
N TYR A 4 6.28 10.37 0.56
CA TYR A 4 6.17 9.00 0.07
C TYR A 4 4.70 8.66 -0.11
N ASN A 5 4.41 7.67 -0.94
CA ASN A 5 3.07 7.10 -0.97
C ASN A 5 3.11 5.63 -0.63
N VAL A 6 1.99 5.12 -0.13
CA VAL A 6 1.72 3.69 -0.03
C VAL A 6 0.35 3.44 -0.61
N VAL A 7 0.20 2.27 -1.23
CA VAL A 7 -1.04 1.89 -1.90
C VAL A 7 -1.53 0.57 -1.32
N VAL A 8 -2.72 0.60 -0.73
CA VAL A 8 -3.34 -0.60 -0.18
C VAL A 8 -4.28 -1.15 -1.26
N VAL A 9 -3.95 -2.32 -1.78
CA VAL A 9 -4.73 -2.96 -2.84
C VAL A 9 -5.46 -4.16 -2.24
N PHE A 10 -6.79 -4.14 -2.35
CA PHE A 10 -7.62 -5.29 -1.96
C PHE A 10 -8.04 -6.04 -3.23
N ASP A 11 -8.13 -7.36 -3.14
CA ASP A 11 -8.63 -8.16 -4.27
C ASP A 11 -10.11 -7.87 -4.50
N LYS A 12 -10.65 -8.37 -5.61
CA LYS A 12 -12.02 -8.04 -6.02
C LYS A 12 -13.09 -8.50 -5.02
N ASP A 13 -12.81 -9.49 -4.19
CA ASP A 13 -13.75 -10.02 -3.22
C ASP A 13 -13.51 -9.48 -1.80
N PHE A 14 -12.54 -8.57 -1.66
CA PHE A 14 -12.17 -7.97 -0.39
C PHE A 14 -11.77 -9.01 0.67
N GLU A 15 -11.04 -10.02 0.24
CA GLU A 15 -10.57 -11.11 1.11
C GLU A 15 -9.07 -11.06 1.37
N LYS A 16 -8.32 -10.38 0.49
CA LYS A 16 -6.86 -10.33 0.54
C LYS A 16 -6.36 -8.93 0.25
N THR A 17 -5.20 -8.61 0.77
CA THR A 17 -4.49 -7.38 0.44
C THR A 17 -3.10 -7.69 -0.08
N LEU A 18 -2.61 -6.84 -0.97
CA LEU A 18 -1.34 -7.05 -1.65
C LEU A 18 -0.19 -6.53 -0.81
N MET A 19 0.83 -7.35 -0.65
CA MET A 19 2.08 -6.98 0.03
C MET A 19 3.27 -7.26 -0.87
N CYS A 20 4.34 -6.48 -0.69
CA CYS A 20 5.62 -6.78 -1.29
C CYS A 20 6.61 -7.17 -0.19
N LYS A 21 7.50 -8.12 -0.50
CA LYS A 21 8.52 -8.55 0.45
C LYS A 21 9.81 -7.79 0.16
N ARG A 22 10.32 -7.10 1.17
CA ARG A 22 11.53 -6.31 1.01
C ARG A 22 12.75 -7.19 0.81
N THR A 23 13.61 -6.80 -0.13
CA THR A 23 14.85 -7.51 -0.42
C THR A 23 16.09 -6.82 0.15
N LYS A 24 15.92 -5.58 0.66
CA LYS A 24 17.01 -4.75 1.18
C LYS A 24 16.68 -4.21 2.57
N GLU A 25 17.73 -3.93 3.34
CA GLU A 25 17.59 -3.19 4.59
C GLU A 25 17.14 -1.76 4.34
N PRO A 26 16.39 -1.11 5.24
CA PRO A 26 15.84 -1.69 6.47
C PRO A 26 14.67 -2.63 6.18
N TYR A 27 14.34 -3.49 7.14
CA TYR A 27 13.21 -4.41 7.08
C TYR A 27 13.35 -5.53 6.03
N LYS A 28 14.58 -5.92 5.70
CA LYS A 28 14.82 -7.02 4.76
C LYS A 28 14.07 -8.28 5.19
N GLY A 29 13.34 -8.88 4.24
CA GLY A 29 12.56 -10.08 4.48
C GLY A 29 11.17 -9.84 5.07
N MET A 30 10.84 -8.59 5.39
CA MET A 30 9.53 -8.23 5.92
C MET A 30 8.61 -7.74 4.81
N TYR A 31 7.30 -7.84 5.04
CA TYR A 31 6.30 -7.36 4.11
C TYR A 31 6.07 -5.86 4.26
N ASN A 32 5.81 -5.20 3.15
CA ASN A 32 5.48 -3.78 3.11
C ASN A 32 4.38 -3.55 2.07
N LEU A 33 3.73 -2.41 2.18
CA LEU A 33 2.79 -1.99 1.15
C LEU A 33 3.55 -1.52 -0.10
N VAL A 34 2.91 -1.64 -1.25
CA VAL A 34 3.43 -1.09 -2.50
C VAL A 34 3.48 0.43 -2.38
N GLY A 35 4.50 1.04 -2.95
CA GLY A 35 4.63 2.49 -2.92
C GLY A 35 6.06 2.93 -3.14
N GLY A 36 6.30 4.24 -3.02
CA GLY A 36 7.60 4.80 -3.23
C GLY A 36 7.67 6.27 -2.91
N LYS A 37 8.78 6.88 -3.25
CA LYS A 37 8.99 8.32 -3.06
C LYS A 37 8.21 9.11 -4.09
N ILE A 38 7.51 10.15 -3.64
CA ILE A 38 6.79 11.05 -4.54
C ILE A 38 7.78 12.06 -5.08
N GLU A 39 7.98 12.06 -6.39
CA GLU A 39 8.92 12.97 -7.05
C GLU A 39 8.25 14.21 -7.60
N LYS A 40 6.93 14.15 -7.89
CA LYS A 40 6.14 15.29 -8.37
C LYS A 40 5.11 15.65 -7.30
N GLU A 41 5.37 16.71 -6.57
CA GLU A 41 4.60 17.06 -5.36
C GLU A 41 3.10 17.31 -5.59
N ASN A 42 2.72 17.74 -6.79
CA ASN A 42 1.34 18.17 -7.05
C ASN A 42 0.46 17.08 -7.64
N ASP A 43 0.95 15.84 -7.70
CA ASP A 43 0.27 14.79 -8.46
C ASP A 43 0.30 13.44 -7.75
N GLY A 44 0.01 13.46 -6.44
CA GLY A 44 0.10 12.28 -5.58
C GLY A 44 -0.70 11.10 -6.08
N LEU A 45 -1.93 11.33 -6.57
CA LEU A 45 -2.78 10.25 -7.09
C LEU A 45 -2.17 9.61 -8.33
N ASN A 46 -1.69 10.40 -9.28
CA ASN A 46 -1.04 9.86 -10.48
C ASN A 46 0.25 9.13 -10.15
N GLU A 47 1.01 9.64 -9.17
CA GLU A 47 2.20 8.95 -8.69
C GLU A 47 1.86 7.60 -8.08
N ALA A 48 0.75 7.51 -7.34
CA ALA A 48 0.29 6.25 -6.76
C ALA A 48 -0.05 5.23 -7.86
N TYR A 49 -0.77 5.64 -8.89
CA TYR A 49 -1.06 4.76 -10.04
C TYR A 49 0.22 4.34 -10.76
N ARG A 50 1.16 5.27 -10.94
CA ARG A 50 2.42 4.97 -11.63
C ARG A 50 3.24 3.94 -10.85
N GLU A 51 3.40 4.14 -9.54
CA GLU A 51 4.15 3.21 -8.69
C GLU A 51 3.49 1.83 -8.68
N LEU A 52 2.16 1.79 -8.57
CA LEU A 52 1.44 0.53 -8.57
C LEU A 52 1.66 -0.22 -9.88
N TYR A 53 1.54 0.48 -11.00
CA TYR A 53 1.72 -0.15 -12.31
C TYR A 53 3.16 -0.66 -12.50
N GLU A 54 4.15 0.16 -12.13
CA GLU A 54 5.55 -0.22 -12.27
C GLU A 54 5.92 -1.44 -11.43
N GLU A 55 5.38 -1.53 -10.22
CA GLU A 55 5.75 -2.62 -9.31
C GLU A 55 4.92 -3.88 -9.48
N THR A 56 3.69 -3.79 -9.98
CA THR A 56 2.75 -4.93 -9.96
C THR A 56 2.08 -5.22 -11.30
N ASN A 57 2.15 -4.30 -12.24
CA ASN A 57 1.41 -4.34 -13.51
C ASN A 57 -0.11 -4.12 -13.36
N ILE A 58 -0.58 -3.71 -12.18
CA ILE A 58 -1.97 -3.31 -11.98
C ILE A 58 -2.16 -1.90 -12.54
N SER A 59 -3.11 -1.74 -13.47
CA SER A 59 -3.35 -0.46 -14.15
C SER A 59 -4.58 0.25 -13.60
N ASN A 60 -4.78 1.49 -14.05
CA ASN A 60 -5.96 2.29 -13.70
C ASN A 60 -7.26 1.74 -14.31
N GLU A 61 -7.18 0.73 -15.19
CA GLU A 61 -8.34 0.03 -15.69
C GLU A 61 -8.78 -1.10 -14.74
N ASP A 62 -7.86 -1.53 -13.88
CA ASP A 62 -8.08 -2.65 -12.97
C ASP A 62 -8.59 -2.20 -11.60
N ILE A 63 -8.33 -0.94 -11.24
CA ILE A 63 -8.59 -0.43 -9.91
C ILE A 63 -8.81 1.08 -9.95
N SER A 64 -9.69 1.57 -9.07
CA SER A 64 -9.80 3.01 -8.80
C SER A 64 -9.17 3.30 -7.45
N LEU A 65 -8.16 4.15 -7.43
CA LEU A 65 -7.47 4.53 -6.20
C LEU A 65 -8.09 5.81 -5.63
N GLU A 66 -8.20 5.85 -4.32
CA GLU A 66 -8.65 7.02 -3.59
C GLU A 66 -7.62 7.37 -2.52
N HIS A 67 -7.40 8.67 -2.32
CA HIS A 67 -6.57 9.15 -1.23
C HIS A 67 -7.34 8.95 0.07
N PHE A 68 -6.70 8.33 1.06
CA PHE A 68 -7.35 7.99 2.31
C PHE A 68 -6.91 8.89 3.47
N MET A 69 -5.60 9.02 3.67
CA MET A 69 -5.07 9.85 4.75
C MET A 69 -3.59 10.14 4.50
N ASN A 70 -3.06 11.10 5.26
CA ASN A 70 -1.63 11.38 5.32
C ASN A 70 -1.11 11.11 6.72
N ILE A 71 0.07 10.52 6.81
CA ILE A 71 0.76 10.32 8.08
C ILE A 71 2.03 11.16 8.06
N GLU A 72 2.13 12.09 9.00
CA GLU A 72 3.26 12.99 9.09
C GLU A 72 4.18 12.59 10.25
N TYR A 73 5.45 12.41 9.93
CA TYR A 73 6.49 12.12 10.92
C TYR A 73 7.33 13.37 11.12
N ILE A 74 6.98 14.18 12.09
CA ILE A 74 7.62 15.49 12.33
C ILE A 74 9.12 15.32 12.61
N SER A 75 9.48 14.34 13.43
CA SER A 75 10.89 14.08 13.80
C SER A 75 11.78 13.72 12.62
N PHE A 76 11.20 13.15 11.55
CA PHE A 76 11.96 12.72 10.39
C PHE A 76 11.73 13.61 9.18
N ASN A 77 10.94 14.67 9.34
CA ASN A 77 10.56 15.57 8.25
C ASN A 77 10.04 14.80 7.02
N LYS A 78 9.10 13.88 7.29
CA LYS A 78 8.60 12.94 6.30
C LYS A 78 7.10 12.83 6.38
N MET A 79 6.44 12.70 5.22
CA MET A 79 5.00 12.44 5.14
C MET A 79 4.73 11.24 4.24
N ILE A 80 3.77 10.42 4.63
CA ILE A 80 3.29 9.31 3.82
C ILE A 80 1.85 9.60 3.42
N GLU A 81 1.58 9.63 2.11
CA GLU A 81 0.23 9.70 1.57
C GLU A 81 -0.26 8.27 1.37
N VAL A 82 -1.44 7.96 1.91
CA VAL A 82 -2.01 6.62 1.85
C VAL A 82 -3.15 6.61 0.83
N TYR A 83 -3.05 5.72 -0.14
CA TYR A 83 -4.09 5.47 -1.15
C TYR A 83 -4.60 4.06 -1.02
N TYR A 84 -5.83 3.82 -1.43
CA TYR A 84 -6.38 2.45 -1.42
C TYR A 84 -7.32 2.25 -2.59
N GLY A 85 -7.57 1.00 -2.91
CA GLY A 85 -8.56 0.61 -3.89
C GLY A 85 -8.87 -0.87 -3.82
N VAL A 86 -10.01 -1.24 -4.40
CA VAL A 86 -10.44 -2.64 -4.52
C VAL A 86 -10.42 -2.99 -6.00
N LEU A 87 -9.75 -4.08 -6.36
CA LEU A 87 -9.70 -4.51 -7.75
C LEU A 87 -11.09 -4.79 -8.29
N ASN A 88 -11.34 -4.42 -9.53
CA ASN A 88 -12.63 -4.69 -10.20
C ASN A 88 -12.63 -6.01 -10.97
N LYS A 89 -11.48 -6.68 -11.04
CA LYS A 89 -11.30 -7.94 -11.75
C LYS A 89 -10.11 -8.69 -11.17
N GLU A 90 -9.96 -9.95 -11.52
CA GLU A 90 -8.73 -10.68 -11.23
C GLU A 90 -7.62 -10.16 -12.13
N VAL A 91 -6.41 -10.04 -11.58
CA VAL A 91 -5.26 -9.55 -12.30
C VAL A 91 -4.11 -10.54 -12.20
N GLN A 92 -3.24 -10.49 -13.18
CA GLN A 92 -1.99 -11.25 -13.14
C GLN A 92 -0.87 -10.30 -12.75
N LEU A 93 -0.28 -10.54 -11.58
CA LEU A 93 0.80 -9.71 -11.08
C LEU A 93 2.10 -9.99 -11.83
N VAL A 94 2.88 -8.94 -12.03
CA VAL A 94 4.24 -9.05 -12.58
C VAL A 94 5.20 -8.46 -11.55
N GLU A 95 6.12 -9.31 -11.06
CA GLU A 95 7.12 -8.90 -10.07
C GLU A 95 8.30 -8.22 -10.79
N GLU A 96 8.56 -6.96 -10.44
CA GLU A 96 9.70 -6.23 -11.00
C GLU A 96 10.96 -6.42 -10.14
N VAL A 97 10.92 -6.00 -8.89
CA VAL A 97 12.06 -6.06 -7.98
C VAL A 97 11.74 -6.91 -6.76
N ASN A 98 10.60 -6.64 -6.14
CA ASN A 98 10.18 -7.31 -4.92
C ASN A 98 9.18 -8.42 -5.22
N LYS A 99 9.24 -9.47 -4.42
CA LYS A 99 8.24 -10.52 -4.49
C LYS A 99 6.89 -9.99 -4.01
N LEU A 100 5.83 -10.31 -4.75
CA LEU A 100 4.47 -9.88 -4.44
C LEU A 100 3.68 -11.05 -3.86
N GLU A 101 2.86 -10.77 -2.87
CA GLU A 101 2.07 -11.81 -2.22
C GLU A 101 0.73 -11.26 -1.75
N TRP A 102 -0.32 -12.04 -1.97
CA TRP A 102 -1.65 -11.76 -1.43
C TRP A 102 -1.74 -12.32 -0.02
N VAL A 103 -2.08 -11.48 0.95
CA VAL A 103 -2.21 -11.85 2.35
C VAL A 103 -3.66 -11.71 2.77
N LYS A 104 -4.16 -12.66 3.55
CA LYS A 104 -5.55 -12.61 4.02
C LYS A 104 -5.81 -11.33 4.81
N ILE A 105 -6.96 -10.72 4.57
CA ILE A 105 -7.33 -9.43 5.17
C ILE A 105 -7.47 -9.50 6.69
N ASP A 106 -7.65 -10.70 7.25
CA ASP A 106 -7.78 -10.93 8.70
C ASP A 106 -6.43 -11.24 9.39
N ASP A 107 -5.32 -11.19 8.66
CA ASP A 107 -4.01 -11.36 9.28
C ASP A 107 -3.73 -10.27 10.30
N ASP A 108 -2.82 -10.53 11.22
CA ASP A 108 -2.38 -9.52 12.20
C ASP A 108 -1.33 -8.60 11.58
N PHE A 109 -1.80 -7.51 10.99
CA PHE A 109 -0.92 -6.54 10.33
C PHE A 109 -0.15 -5.67 11.32
N PHE A 110 -0.42 -5.80 12.62
CA PHE A 110 0.37 -5.14 13.67
C PHE A 110 1.61 -5.92 14.07
N ASP A 111 1.80 -7.13 13.53
CA ASP A 111 2.96 -7.95 13.85
C ASP A 111 4.23 -7.31 13.30
N MET A 112 5.01 -6.72 14.21
CA MET A 112 6.23 -5.98 13.87
C MET A 112 7.38 -6.87 13.42
N ASN A 113 7.25 -8.18 13.57
CA ASN A 113 8.25 -9.13 13.07
C ASN A 113 7.96 -9.55 11.63
N LYS A 114 6.74 -9.34 11.16
CA LYS A 114 6.30 -9.74 9.83
C LYS A 114 6.13 -8.55 8.90
N TYR A 115 5.64 -7.42 9.42
CA TYR A 115 5.34 -6.23 8.63
C TYR A 115 6.25 -5.08 9.01
N ALA A 116 6.76 -4.38 7.99
CA ALA A 116 7.61 -3.20 8.17
C ALA A 116 6.83 -2.04 8.79
N GLY A 117 7.56 -1.05 9.34
CA GLY A 117 6.97 0.21 9.76
C GLY A 117 6.42 0.26 11.18
N GLU A 118 6.83 -0.67 12.04
CA GLU A 118 6.53 -0.65 13.48
C GLU A 118 5.05 -0.47 13.80
N GLY A 119 4.19 -1.24 13.14
CA GLY A 119 2.74 -1.23 13.37
C GLY A 119 1.96 -0.30 12.46
N ASN A 120 2.60 0.48 11.60
CA ASN A 120 1.92 1.39 10.69
C ASN A 120 0.98 0.69 9.72
N ILE A 121 1.40 -0.46 9.21
CA ILE A 121 0.58 -1.21 8.24
C ILE A 121 -0.71 -1.66 8.90
N GLY A 122 -0.64 -2.14 10.14
CA GLY A 122 -1.82 -2.52 10.92
C GLY A 122 -2.76 -1.34 11.11
N HIS A 123 -2.22 -0.18 11.49
CA HIS A 123 -3.01 1.03 11.67
C HIS A 123 -3.72 1.42 10.37
N ILE A 124 -2.98 1.47 9.28
CA ILE A 124 -3.51 1.86 7.97
C ILE A 124 -4.65 0.93 7.54
N ILE A 125 -4.42 -0.38 7.58
CA ILE A 125 -5.42 -1.36 7.11
C ILE A 125 -6.66 -1.35 8.00
N GLU A 126 -6.49 -1.28 9.32
CA GLU A 126 -7.64 -1.22 10.23
C GLU A 126 -8.48 0.03 10.01
N GLU A 127 -7.86 1.19 9.81
CA GLU A 127 -8.59 2.43 9.53
C GLU A 127 -9.38 2.34 8.23
N ILE A 128 -8.81 1.77 7.19
CA ILE A 128 -9.50 1.59 5.91
C ILE A 128 -10.70 0.63 6.08
N LYS A 129 -10.49 -0.49 6.78
CA LYS A 129 -11.56 -1.47 7.02
C LYS A 129 -12.74 -0.83 7.78
N ILE A 130 -12.45 -0.04 8.80
CA ILE A 130 -13.47 0.68 9.57
C ILE A 130 -14.21 1.65 8.66
N TYR A 131 -13.48 2.44 7.88
CA TYR A 131 -14.07 3.41 6.97
C TYR A 131 -15.01 2.74 5.96
N LEU A 132 -14.57 1.66 5.35
CA LEU A 132 -15.37 0.94 4.35
C LEU A 132 -16.60 0.29 4.97
N SER A 133 -16.50 -0.22 6.20
CA SER A 133 -17.65 -0.83 6.88
C SER A 133 -18.72 0.20 7.23
N LYS A 134 -18.33 1.44 7.50
CA LYS A 134 -19.29 2.53 7.83
C LYS A 134 -19.96 3.12 6.60
N ASN A 135 -19.35 3.00 5.44
CA ASN A 135 -19.80 3.65 4.21
C ASN A 135 -20.41 2.67 3.19
N ASN A 136 -20.70 1.48 3.63
CA ASN A 136 -21.36 0.46 2.79
C ASN A 136 -22.81 0.28 3.20
#